data_6638e90ef4f1b8e9bcbbcbb4c6c55b1f
#
_entry.id   6638e90ef4f1b8e9bcbbcbb4c6c55b1f
#
_cell.length_a   1.000
_cell.length_b   1.000
_cell.length_c   1.000
_cell.angle_alpha   90.00
_cell.angle_beta   90.00
_cell.angle_gamma   90.00
#
_symmetry.space_group_name_H-M   'P 1'
#
loop_
_entity.id
_entity.type
_entity.pdbx_description
1 polymer ?
#
loop_
_entity_poly.entity_id
_entity_poly.type
_entity_poly.pdbx_seq_one_letter_code
_entity_poly.pdbx_strand_id
1 'polypeptide(L)'
;GKFTNGFLADRANIGRFMSIALLLSALANLLFGFTSGFFLFIAFWGINGWFQSIGSAPSVVSLFQWFSKRERGTRYGLWAASHNLGEGMTFVGTAFIISALGWRWGFLAPGIACLVVAIFMLRNLADRPQTYGLPPVHEYKDDEPDPHSAKGESIGQLQLLVLRNPLVWIIGLSSALMYVARYAVNGWAVLFLQESKGYTLIEAGSVMAAYPLVGIAGAISSGYVSDRFFKSNRIVPALIYGAFQTAGIALLWFTPPGQVWMDTLALALFGFGIGGSIVFLAGLIAVDMMPIRAAGAVKGIIGLFSYMGAATQYWISGILIDNTKFVVDGETSHDFGPAFTFWIAASAASMGLILVVWMTGRSGRAAAKAGEVELGSP
;
A
#
# COMPACT_ATOMS: atom_id res chain seq x y z
N GLY A 1 -0.15 -13.29 7.45
CA GLY A 1 -1.55 -13.11 7.00
C GLY A 1 -1.68 -12.65 5.54
N LYS A 2 -0.96 -11.60 5.07
CA LYS A 2 -1.15 -11.02 3.73
C LYS A 2 -1.09 -12.04 2.59
N PHE A 3 -0.08 -12.91 2.60
CA PHE A 3 0.09 -13.94 1.57
C PHE A 3 -1.07 -14.95 1.57
N THR A 4 -1.28 -15.65 2.67
CA THR A 4 -2.31 -16.70 2.79
C THR A 4 -3.72 -16.15 2.55
N ASN A 5 -4.05 -15.01 3.12
CA ASN A 5 -5.36 -14.38 2.97
C ASN A 5 -5.60 -13.85 1.56
N GLY A 6 -4.54 -13.51 0.82
CA GLY A 6 -4.63 -13.18 -0.60
C GLY A 6 -5.11 -14.37 -1.44
N PHE A 7 -4.53 -15.55 -1.23
CA PHE A 7 -4.94 -16.77 -1.93
C PHE A 7 -6.33 -17.26 -1.53
N LEU A 8 -6.71 -17.05 -0.27
CA LEU A 8 -8.07 -17.36 0.21
C LEU A 8 -9.12 -16.42 -0.38
N ALA A 9 -8.79 -15.15 -0.59
CA ALA A 9 -9.70 -14.14 -1.13
C ALA A 9 -10.25 -14.51 -2.53
N ASP A 10 -9.45 -15.16 -3.37
CA ASP A 10 -9.87 -15.58 -4.71
C ASP A 10 -10.98 -16.64 -4.68
N ARG A 11 -11.09 -17.40 -3.58
CA ARG A 11 -12.04 -18.52 -3.41
C ARG A 11 -13.21 -18.21 -2.50
N ALA A 12 -13.07 -17.18 -1.67
CA ALA A 12 -14.04 -16.82 -0.66
C ALA A 12 -15.19 -15.97 -1.22
N ASN A 13 -16.34 -16.00 -0.53
CA ASN A 13 -17.33 -14.95 -0.65
C ASN A 13 -16.78 -13.68 0.02
N ILE A 14 -16.53 -12.65 -0.76
CA ILE A 14 -15.81 -11.45 -0.32
C ILE A 14 -16.53 -10.73 0.80
N GLY A 15 -17.85 -10.56 0.66
CA GLY A 15 -18.66 -9.88 1.66
C GLY A 15 -18.57 -10.56 3.03
N ARG A 16 -18.74 -11.89 3.08
CA ARG A 16 -18.64 -12.66 4.32
C ARG A 16 -17.23 -12.71 4.85
N PHE A 17 -16.23 -12.94 4.00
CA PHE A 17 -14.82 -13.07 4.38
C PHE A 17 -14.28 -11.80 5.04
N MET A 18 -14.51 -10.63 4.44
CA MET A 18 -14.12 -9.35 5.02
C MET A 18 -14.87 -9.03 6.31
N SER A 19 -16.16 -9.26 6.33
CA SER A 19 -16.98 -8.91 7.49
C SER A 19 -16.65 -9.77 8.71
N ILE A 20 -16.47 -11.08 8.52
CA ILE A 20 -16.05 -11.99 9.59
C ILE A 20 -14.64 -11.63 10.09
N ALA A 21 -13.73 -11.32 9.18
CA ALA A 21 -12.37 -10.90 9.54
C ALA A 21 -12.38 -9.61 10.38
N LEU A 22 -13.19 -8.62 9.99
CA LEU A 22 -13.34 -7.38 10.76
C LEU A 22 -13.98 -7.62 12.11
N LEU A 23 -14.98 -8.53 12.20
CA LEU A 23 -15.59 -8.95 13.46
C LEU A 23 -14.55 -9.57 14.41
N LEU A 24 -13.74 -10.51 13.91
CA LEU A 24 -12.69 -11.17 14.71
C LEU A 24 -11.57 -10.20 15.11
N SER A 25 -11.22 -9.26 14.24
CA SER A 25 -10.30 -8.16 14.57
C SER A 25 -10.87 -7.25 15.66
N ALA A 26 -12.16 -6.90 15.57
CA ALA A 26 -12.84 -6.11 16.60
C ALA A 26 -12.84 -6.83 17.96
N LEU A 27 -13.15 -8.11 17.99
CA LEU A 27 -13.09 -8.93 19.22
C LEU A 27 -11.67 -8.99 19.78
N ALA A 28 -10.66 -9.18 18.95
CA ALA A 28 -9.25 -9.18 19.37
C ALA A 28 -8.85 -7.83 19.99
N ASN A 29 -9.29 -6.70 19.42
CA ASN A 29 -9.07 -5.37 20.00
C ASN A 29 -9.78 -5.17 21.35
N LEU A 30 -11.02 -5.64 21.48
CA LEU A 30 -11.75 -5.57 22.75
C LEU A 30 -11.02 -6.39 23.82
N LEU A 31 -10.64 -7.64 23.50
CA LEU A 31 -9.88 -8.50 24.42
C LEU A 31 -8.54 -7.87 24.80
N PHE A 32 -7.85 -7.23 23.85
CA PHE A 32 -6.61 -6.48 24.12
C PHE A 32 -6.83 -5.36 25.14
N GLY A 33 -7.91 -4.58 25.01
CA GLY A 33 -8.25 -3.49 25.94
C GLY A 33 -8.53 -3.95 27.37
N PHE A 34 -9.04 -5.17 27.56
CA PHE A 34 -9.28 -5.75 28.89
C PHE A 34 -8.06 -6.49 29.50
N THR A 35 -7.03 -6.74 28.71
CA THR A 35 -5.86 -7.52 29.12
C THR A 35 -4.84 -6.66 29.86
N SER A 36 -4.05 -7.29 30.74
CA SER A 36 -2.95 -6.66 31.49
C SER A 36 -1.62 -7.44 31.39
N GLY A 37 -1.60 -8.61 30.74
CA GLY A 37 -0.42 -9.48 30.67
C GLY A 37 0.36 -9.33 29.36
N PHE A 38 1.68 -9.21 29.44
CA PHE A 38 2.57 -9.02 28.27
C PHE A 38 2.37 -10.09 27.17
N PHE A 39 2.34 -11.37 27.53
CA PHE A 39 2.16 -12.46 26.57
C PHE A 39 0.76 -12.42 25.90
N LEU A 40 -0.26 -12.02 26.67
CA LEU A 40 -1.61 -11.87 26.13
C LEU A 40 -1.69 -10.68 25.17
N PHE A 41 -0.98 -9.58 25.44
CA PHE A 41 -0.84 -8.48 24.51
C PHE A 41 -0.25 -8.92 23.17
N ILE A 42 0.85 -9.67 23.20
CA ILE A 42 1.49 -10.20 21.99
C ILE A 42 0.52 -11.12 21.23
N ALA A 43 -0.15 -12.03 21.94
CA ALA A 43 -1.08 -12.98 21.33
C ALA A 43 -2.25 -12.27 20.65
N PHE A 44 -2.96 -11.38 21.36
CA PHE A 44 -4.10 -10.66 20.79
C PHE A 44 -3.69 -9.70 19.68
N TRP A 45 -2.51 -9.05 19.78
CA TRP A 45 -2.00 -8.19 18.72
C TRP A 45 -1.65 -8.99 17.46
N GLY A 46 -1.03 -10.16 17.62
CA GLY A 46 -0.74 -11.09 16.53
C GLY A 46 -2.01 -11.61 15.84
N ILE A 47 -3.03 -12.00 16.62
CA ILE A 47 -4.34 -12.44 16.14
C ILE A 47 -5.03 -11.30 15.39
N ASN A 48 -5.05 -10.10 15.95
CA ASN A 48 -5.60 -8.92 15.33
C ASN A 48 -4.92 -8.62 13.98
N GLY A 49 -3.58 -8.62 13.95
CA GLY A 49 -2.80 -8.41 12.72
C GLY A 49 -3.11 -9.44 11.64
N TRP A 50 -3.33 -10.71 12.03
CA TRP A 50 -3.74 -11.74 11.09
C TRP A 50 -5.09 -11.41 10.44
N PHE A 51 -6.12 -11.09 11.22
CA PHE A 51 -7.45 -10.78 10.71
C PHE A 51 -7.49 -9.46 9.94
N GLN A 52 -6.79 -8.43 10.39
CA GLN A 52 -6.68 -7.16 9.65
C GLN A 52 -6.01 -7.32 8.28
N SER A 53 -5.10 -8.30 8.14
CA SER A 53 -4.45 -8.56 6.86
C SER A 53 -5.44 -9.00 5.77
N ILE A 54 -6.64 -9.47 6.14
CA ILE A 54 -7.70 -9.91 5.22
C ILE A 54 -8.32 -8.70 4.48
N GLY A 55 -8.36 -7.52 5.07
CA GLY A 55 -9.05 -6.37 4.47
C GLY A 55 -8.54 -5.95 3.09
N SER A 56 -7.25 -6.08 2.81
CA SER A 56 -6.63 -5.53 1.59
C SER A 56 -6.91 -6.34 0.32
N ALA A 57 -6.63 -7.65 0.31
CA ALA A 57 -6.76 -8.48 -0.88
C ALA A 57 -8.23 -8.65 -1.32
N PRO A 58 -9.19 -8.97 -0.44
CA PRO A 58 -10.59 -9.05 -0.82
C PRO A 58 -11.17 -7.72 -1.33
N SER A 59 -10.76 -6.57 -0.79
CA SER A 59 -11.19 -5.26 -1.31
C SER A 59 -10.77 -5.07 -2.77
N VAL A 60 -9.55 -5.47 -3.12
CA VAL A 60 -9.06 -5.40 -4.50
C VAL A 60 -9.82 -6.37 -5.39
N VAL A 61 -10.04 -7.61 -4.95
CA VAL A 61 -10.85 -8.59 -5.67
C VAL A 61 -12.25 -8.04 -5.94
N SER A 62 -12.89 -7.42 -4.93
CA SER A 62 -14.19 -6.77 -5.10
C SER A 62 -14.17 -5.65 -6.13
N LEU A 63 -13.20 -4.72 -6.04
CA LEU A 63 -13.06 -3.62 -6.99
C LEU A 63 -12.92 -4.13 -8.44
N PHE A 64 -12.16 -5.21 -8.64
CA PHE A 64 -11.92 -5.77 -9.97
C PHE A 64 -13.14 -6.52 -10.53
N GLN A 65 -14.06 -6.94 -9.68
CA GLN A 65 -15.29 -7.59 -10.11
C GLN A 65 -16.46 -6.62 -10.37
N TRP A 66 -16.47 -5.46 -9.71
CA TRP A 66 -17.53 -4.46 -9.82
C TRP A 66 -17.22 -3.32 -10.79
N PHE A 67 -15.93 -3.11 -11.16
CA PHE A 67 -15.51 -1.98 -11.99
C PHE A 67 -14.72 -2.43 -13.22
N SER A 68 -14.98 -1.76 -14.36
CA SER A 68 -14.31 -2.02 -15.62
C SER A 68 -12.83 -1.61 -15.60
N LYS A 69 -12.04 -2.15 -16.53
CA LYS A 69 -10.60 -1.84 -16.66
C LYS A 69 -10.34 -0.34 -16.83
N ARG A 70 -11.26 0.37 -17.50
CA ARG A 70 -11.14 1.81 -17.80
C ARG A 70 -11.28 2.71 -16.57
N GLU A 71 -11.98 2.25 -15.52
CA GLU A 71 -12.27 3.04 -14.32
C GLU A 71 -11.61 2.49 -13.04
N ARG A 72 -10.97 1.32 -13.09
CA ARG A 72 -10.34 0.66 -11.93
C ARG A 72 -9.30 1.51 -11.23
N GLY A 73 -8.46 2.23 -12.00
CA GLY A 73 -7.43 3.08 -11.42
C GLY A 73 -8.02 4.15 -10.52
N THR A 74 -9.03 4.86 -11.01
CA THR A 74 -9.74 5.89 -10.23
C THR A 74 -10.39 5.29 -8.98
N ARG A 75 -11.07 4.15 -9.11
CA ARG A 75 -11.72 3.47 -7.97
C ARG A 75 -10.69 2.95 -6.96
N TYR A 76 -9.59 2.39 -7.45
CA TYR A 76 -8.48 1.95 -6.60
C TYR A 76 -7.82 3.12 -5.86
N GLY A 77 -7.63 4.26 -6.54
CA GLY A 77 -7.09 5.48 -5.94
C GLY A 77 -7.98 6.01 -4.81
N LEU A 78 -9.30 6.06 -5.02
CA LEU A 78 -10.27 6.43 -3.97
C LEU A 78 -10.24 5.45 -2.78
N TRP A 79 -10.17 4.16 -3.06
CA TRP A 79 -10.02 3.16 -2.01
C TRP A 79 -8.69 3.31 -1.25
N ALA A 80 -7.59 3.56 -1.95
CA ALA A 80 -6.28 3.76 -1.32
C ALA A 80 -6.24 5.03 -0.45
N ALA A 81 -6.94 6.10 -0.85
CA ALA A 81 -7.06 7.33 -0.06
C ALA A 81 -7.75 7.11 1.29
N SER A 82 -8.68 6.14 1.38
CA SER A 82 -9.35 5.79 2.64
C SER A 82 -8.37 5.33 3.72
N HIS A 83 -7.24 4.73 3.33
CA HIS A 83 -6.19 4.31 4.26
C HIS A 83 -5.55 5.52 4.97
N ASN A 84 -5.16 6.55 4.21
CA ASN A 84 -4.57 7.77 4.78
C ASN A 84 -5.58 8.55 5.65
N LEU A 85 -6.84 8.59 5.21
CA LEU A 85 -7.92 9.20 6.00
C LEU A 85 -8.13 8.45 7.32
N GLY A 86 -8.21 7.12 7.27
CA GLY A 86 -8.35 6.27 8.44
C GLY A 86 -7.17 6.39 9.40
N GLU A 87 -5.94 6.44 8.88
CA GLU A 87 -4.72 6.66 9.65
C GLU A 87 -4.76 8.00 10.40
N GLY A 88 -5.11 9.10 9.71
CA GLY A 88 -5.25 10.42 10.31
C GLY A 88 -6.35 10.48 11.38
N MET A 89 -7.51 9.90 11.10
CA MET A 89 -8.62 9.83 12.08
C MET A 89 -8.22 9.00 13.31
N THR A 90 -7.45 7.93 13.14
CA THR A 90 -6.99 7.10 14.23
C THR A 90 -6.02 7.87 15.13
N PHE A 91 -5.03 8.57 14.57
CA PHE A 91 -4.08 9.34 15.37
C PHE A 91 -4.78 10.41 16.21
N VAL A 92 -5.61 11.25 15.60
CA VAL A 92 -6.30 12.33 16.31
C VAL A 92 -7.37 11.80 17.26
N GLY A 93 -8.25 10.93 16.76
CA GLY A 93 -9.37 10.40 17.53
C GLY A 93 -8.93 9.55 18.72
N THR A 94 -7.91 8.68 18.51
CA THR A 94 -7.41 7.82 19.58
C THR A 94 -6.66 8.63 20.65
N ALA A 95 -5.88 9.63 20.26
CA ALA A 95 -5.22 10.52 21.20
C ALA A 95 -6.22 11.26 22.10
N PHE A 96 -7.30 11.80 21.51
CA PHE A 96 -8.39 12.44 22.26
C PHE A 96 -9.09 11.47 23.23
N ILE A 97 -9.43 10.27 22.76
CA ILE A 97 -10.07 9.25 23.58
C ILE A 97 -9.18 8.80 24.74
N ILE A 98 -7.88 8.59 24.49
CA ILE A 98 -6.91 8.17 25.52
C ILE A 98 -6.75 9.25 26.58
N SER A 99 -6.66 10.51 26.17
CA SER A 99 -6.52 11.63 27.12
C SER A 99 -7.75 11.81 28.02
N ALA A 100 -8.94 11.51 27.50
CA ALA A 100 -10.19 11.66 28.24
C ALA A 100 -10.55 10.43 29.09
N LEU A 101 -10.30 9.21 28.61
CA LEU A 101 -10.82 7.97 29.17
C LEU A 101 -9.74 6.94 29.56
N GLY A 102 -8.47 7.25 29.27
CA GLY A 102 -7.33 6.39 29.53
C GLY A 102 -7.00 5.44 28.36
N TRP A 103 -5.79 4.83 28.44
CA TRP A 103 -5.20 4.09 27.32
C TRP A 103 -6.00 2.88 26.85
N ARG A 104 -6.75 2.22 27.73
CA ARG A 104 -7.60 1.07 27.37
C ARG A 104 -8.66 1.43 26.34
N TRP A 105 -9.21 2.62 26.45
CA TRP A 105 -10.21 3.12 25.51
C TRP A 105 -9.63 3.39 24.10
N GLY A 106 -8.32 3.55 23.99
CA GLY A 106 -7.64 3.58 22.69
C GLY A 106 -7.80 2.29 21.87
N PHE A 107 -8.12 1.16 22.52
CA PHE A 107 -8.43 -0.12 21.89
C PHE A 107 -9.92 -0.44 21.91
N LEU A 108 -10.60 -0.17 23.01
CA LEU A 108 -12.03 -0.47 23.18
C LEU A 108 -12.90 0.34 22.20
N ALA A 109 -12.68 1.65 22.08
CA ALA A 109 -13.51 2.48 21.22
C ALA A 109 -13.37 2.12 19.72
N PRO A 110 -12.17 1.97 19.13
CA PRO A 110 -12.03 1.44 17.79
C PRO A 110 -12.58 0.01 17.64
N GLY A 111 -12.42 -0.85 18.67
CA GLY A 111 -12.97 -2.20 18.67
C GLY A 111 -14.51 -2.20 18.56
N ILE A 112 -15.18 -1.36 19.33
CA ILE A 112 -16.65 -1.19 19.25
C ILE A 112 -17.06 -0.64 17.88
N ALA A 113 -16.38 0.38 17.37
CA ALA A 113 -16.65 0.94 16.05
C ALA A 113 -16.51 -0.13 14.95
N CYS A 114 -15.41 -0.90 14.98
CA CYS A 114 -15.19 -2.02 14.04
C CYS A 114 -16.28 -3.10 14.16
N LEU A 115 -16.77 -3.40 15.37
CA LEU A 115 -17.87 -4.35 15.59
C LEU A 115 -19.15 -3.88 14.88
N VAL A 116 -19.52 -2.61 15.06
CA VAL A 116 -20.69 -2.01 14.40
C VAL A 116 -20.53 -2.07 12.87
N VAL A 117 -19.37 -1.68 12.36
CA VAL A 117 -19.08 -1.72 10.93
C VAL A 117 -19.08 -3.15 10.39
N ALA A 118 -18.54 -4.13 11.13
CA ALA A 118 -18.55 -5.53 10.72
C ALA A 118 -19.98 -6.08 10.57
N ILE A 119 -20.88 -5.76 11.51
CA ILE A 119 -22.30 -6.15 11.44
C ILE A 119 -22.99 -5.47 10.24
N PHE A 120 -22.70 -4.19 10.00
CA PHE A 120 -23.20 -3.47 8.84
C PHE A 120 -22.71 -4.11 7.53
N MET A 121 -21.43 -4.45 7.44
CA MET A 121 -20.84 -5.11 6.27
C MET A 121 -21.44 -6.49 6.02
N LEU A 122 -21.67 -7.30 7.07
CA LEU A 122 -22.29 -8.62 6.94
C LEU A 122 -23.66 -8.57 6.26
N ARG A 123 -24.39 -7.47 6.44
CA ARG A 123 -25.74 -7.29 5.89
C ARG A 123 -25.74 -6.63 4.50
N ASN A 124 -24.77 -5.76 4.23
CA ASN A 124 -24.82 -4.84 3.09
C ASN A 124 -23.69 -5.02 2.07
N LEU A 125 -22.57 -5.67 2.44
CA LEU A 125 -21.44 -5.82 1.53
C LEU A 125 -21.74 -6.93 0.51
N ALA A 126 -21.91 -6.52 -0.74
CA ALA A 126 -22.11 -7.42 -1.87
C ALA A 126 -20.84 -8.21 -2.20
N ASP A 127 -20.98 -9.46 -2.63
CA ASP A 127 -19.88 -10.30 -3.08
C ASP A 127 -19.46 -9.88 -4.50
N ARG A 128 -20.04 -10.49 -5.49
CA ARG A 128 -19.76 -10.26 -6.93
C ARG A 128 -21.09 -10.10 -7.69
N PRO A 129 -21.09 -9.43 -8.86
CA PRO A 129 -22.32 -9.22 -9.63
C PRO A 129 -23.09 -10.52 -9.89
N GLN A 130 -22.39 -11.59 -10.22
CA GLN A 130 -23.00 -12.89 -10.56
C GLN A 130 -23.77 -13.52 -9.39
N THR A 131 -23.39 -13.23 -8.13
CA THR A 131 -24.11 -13.70 -6.94
C THR A 131 -25.54 -13.12 -6.87
N TYR A 132 -25.78 -12.00 -7.57
CA TYR A 132 -27.06 -11.30 -7.65
C TYR A 132 -27.78 -11.53 -9.00
N GLY A 133 -27.30 -12.47 -9.80
CA GLY A 133 -27.85 -12.72 -11.14
C GLY A 133 -27.57 -11.63 -12.16
N LEU A 134 -26.60 -10.76 -11.88
CA LEU A 134 -26.16 -9.70 -12.79
C LEU A 134 -25.04 -10.23 -13.72
N PRO A 135 -24.94 -9.73 -14.97
CA PRO A 135 -23.85 -10.10 -15.85
C PRO A 135 -22.50 -9.62 -15.27
N PRO A 136 -21.38 -10.25 -15.64
CA PRO A 136 -20.06 -9.77 -15.29
C PRO A 136 -19.80 -8.39 -15.88
N VAL A 137 -18.97 -7.59 -15.22
CA VAL A 137 -18.76 -6.17 -15.55
C VAL A 137 -18.26 -5.96 -17.00
N HIS A 138 -17.50 -6.89 -17.56
CA HIS A 138 -16.99 -6.79 -18.93
C HIS A 138 -18.14 -6.88 -19.98
N GLU A 139 -19.18 -7.66 -19.74
CA GLU A 139 -20.36 -7.71 -20.58
C GLU A 139 -21.21 -6.42 -20.48
N TYR A 140 -21.40 -5.91 -19.24
CA TYR A 140 -22.20 -4.72 -19.00
C TYR A 140 -21.54 -3.43 -19.50
N LYS A 141 -20.19 -3.34 -19.42
CA LYS A 141 -19.41 -2.14 -19.77
C LYS A 141 -18.73 -2.23 -21.14
N ASP A 142 -19.01 -3.27 -21.89
CA ASP A 142 -18.39 -3.52 -23.22
C ASP A 142 -16.85 -3.46 -23.15
N ASP A 143 -16.30 -4.14 -22.13
CA ASP A 143 -14.87 -4.23 -21.84
C ASP A 143 -14.32 -5.54 -22.42
N GLU A 144 -13.01 -5.59 -22.69
CA GLU A 144 -12.38 -6.82 -23.16
C GLU A 144 -12.56 -7.94 -22.11
N PRO A 145 -13.07 -9.13 -22.49
CA PRO A 145 -13.20 -10.24 -21.58
C PRO A 145 -11.82 -10.69 -21.08
N ASP A 146 -11.75 -11.22 -19.87
CA ASP A 146 -10.53 -11.86 -19.35
C ASP A 146 -10.23 -13.10 -20.21
N PRO A 147 -9.09 -13.16 -20.94
CA PRO A 147 -8.72 -14.30 -21.80
C PRO A 147 -8.72 -15.64 -21.06
N HIS A 148 -8.50 -15.63 -19.74
CA HIS A 148 -8.47 -16.84 -18.92
C HIS A 148 -9.87 -17.30 -18.48
N SER A 149 -10.89 -16.44 -18.52
CA SER A 149 -12.26 -16.83 -18.17
C SER A 149 -12.86 -17.79 -19.21
N ALA A 150 -12.50 -17.64 -20.47
CA ALA A 150 -12.95 -18.49 -21.57
C ALA A 150 -12.32 -19.90 -21.57
N LYS A 151 -11.18 -20.09 -20.90
CA LYS A 151 -10.44 -21.36 -20.91
C LYS A 151 -10.87 -22.38 -19.87
N GLY A 152 -11.85 -22.05 -19.00
CA GLY A 152 -12.32 -22.98 -17.96
C GLY A 152 -11.27 -23.32 -16.88
N GLU A 153 -10.19 -22.54 -16.78
CA GLU A 153 -9.08 -22.78 -15.83
C GLU A 153 -9.54 -22.73 -14.37
N SER A 154 -9.06 -23.66 -13.56
CA SER A 154 -9.35 -23.66 -12.12
C SER A 154 -8.62 -22.53 -11.40
N ILE A 155 -9.18 -22.05 -10.28
CA ILE A 155 -8.53 -21.00 -9.45
C ILE A 155 -7.11 -21.41 -9.05
N GLY A 156 -6.88 -22.70 -8.74
CA GLY A 156 -5.54 -23.19 -8.39
C GLY A 156 -4.53 -23.07 -9.53
N GLN A 157 -4.95 -23.32 -10.78
CA GLN A 157 -4.12 -23.13 -11.96
C GLN A 157 -3.77 -21.66 -12.18
N LEU A 158 -4.75 -20.76 -12.00
CA LEU A 158 -4.54 -19.32 -12.11
C LEU A 158 -3.60 -18.79 -11.01
N GLN A 159 -3.75 -19.28 -9.78
CA GLN A 159 -2.85 -18.94 -8.69
C GLN A 159 -1.42 -19.44 -8.93
N LEU A 160 -1.27 -20.63 -9.50
CA LEU A 160 0.04 -21.16 -9.91
C LEU A 160 0.67 -20.32 -11.05
N LEU A 161 -0.14 -19.86 -11.99
CA LEU A 161 0.31 -18.93 -13.04
C LEU A 161 0.88 -17.65 -12.45
N VAL A 162 0.21 -17.07 -11.44
CA VAL A 162 0.69 -15.88 -10.72
C VAL A 162 2.03 -16.15 -10.04
N LEU A 163 2.17 -17.29 -9.34
CA LEU A 163 3.41 -17.68 -8.67
C LEU A 163 4.57 -17.90 -9.65
N ARG A 164 4.30 -18.36 -10.86
CA ARG A 164 5.32 -18.62 -11.89
C ARG A 164 5.68 -17.39 -12.72
N ASN A 165 4.91 -16.31 -12.62
CA ASN A 165 5.16 -15.10 -13.43
C ASN A 165 6.27 -14.24 -12.80
N PRO A 166 7.45 -14.09 -13.45
CA PRO A 166 8.56 -13.34 -12.90
C PRO A 166 8.24 -11.85 -12.74
N LEU A 167 7.33 -11.28 -13.52
CA LEU A 167 6.95 -9.88 -13.42
C LEU A 167 6.24 -9.58 -12.09
N VAL A 168 5.47 -10.52 -11.54
CA VAL A 168 4.84 -10.38 -10.23
C VAL A 168 5.90 -10.25 -9.13
N TRP A 169 6.98 -11.03 -9.22
CA TRP A 169 8.09 -10.97 -8.26
C TRP A 169 8.89 -9.67 -8.38
N ILE A 170 9.15 -9.20 -9.61
CA ILE A 170 9.82 -7.91 -9.85
C ILE A 170 8.99 -6.74 -9.29
N ILE A 171 7.68 -6.74 -9.53
CA ILE A 171 6.76 -5.71 -8.98
C ILE A 171 6.69 -5.83 -7.46
N GLY A 172 6.69 -7.05 -6.91
CA GLY A 172 6.77 -7.30 -5.48
C GLY A 172 8.02 -6.69 -4.85
N LEU A 173 9.19 -6.92 -5.46
CA LEU A 173 10.46 -6.35 -5.00
C LEU A 173 10.46 -4.81 -5.13
N SER A 174 9.92 -4.28 -6.23
CA SER A 174 9.72 -2.83 -6.39
C SER A 174 8.84 -2.25 -5.28
N SER A 175 7.74 -2.95 -4.94
CA SER A 175 6.86 -2.57 -3.83
C SER A 175 7.57 -2.63 -2.48
N ALA A 176 8.43 -3.64 -2.24
CA ALA A 176 9.24 -3.73 -1.02
C ALA A 176 10.15 -2.49 -0.87
N LEU A 177 10.86 -2.13 -1.94
CA LEU A 177 11.76 -0.97 -1.95
C LEU A 177 11.01 0.36 -1.79
N MET A 178 9.83 0.50 -2.38
CA MET A 178 8.94 1.64 -2.15
C MET A 178 8.50 1.72 -0.69
N TYR A 179 8.19 0.57 -0.06
CA TYR A 179 7.83 0.51 1.36
C TYR A 179 9.01 0.80 2.29
N VAL A 180 10.26 0.50 1.88
CA VAL A 180 11.47 0.99 2.59
C VAL A 180 11.41 2.51 2.71
N ALA A 181 11.24 3.23 1.61
CA ALA A 181 11.18 4.69 1.61
C ALA A 181 9.99 5.24 2.43
N ARG A 182 8.81 4.60 2.31
CA ARG A 182 7.61 4.99 3.04
C ARG A 182 7.79 4.90 4.55
N TYR A 183 8.22 3.73 5.02
CA TYR A 183 8.34 3.48 6.46
C TYR A 183 9.59 4.12 7.08
N ALA A 184 10.58 4.47 6.26
CA ALA A 184 11.70 5.30 6.66
C ALA A 184 11.23 6.68 7.14
N VAL A 185 10.48 7.38 6.31
CA VAL A 185 9.92 8.70 6.65
C VAL A 185 8.95 8.57 7.83
N ASN A 186 8.06 7.59 7.83
CA ASN A 186 7.11 7.37 8.92
C ASN A 186 7.78 7.11 10.28
N GLY A 187 8.88 6.37 10.31
CA GLY A 187 9.52 5.94 11.55
C GLY A 187 10.60 6.87 12.06
N TRP A 188 11.29 7.58 11.16
CA TRP A 188 12.52 8.29 11.53
C TRP A 188 12.51 9.78 11.24
N ALA A 189 11.58 10.30 10.41
CA ALA A 189 11.64 11.71 10.03
C ALA A 189 11.40 12.67 11.19
N VAL A 190 10.57 12.32 12.19
CA VAL A 190 10.38 13.15 13.38
C VAL A 190 11.70 13.27 14.14
N LEU A 191 12.39 12.16 14.38
CA LEU A 191 13.69 12.15 15.07
C LEU A 191 14.74 12.95 14.29
N PHE A 192 14.81 12.77 12.97
CA PHE A 192 15.68 13.56 12.09
C PHE A 192 15.40 15.07 12.19
N LEU A 193 14.13 15.48 12.14
CA LEU A 193 13.75 16.88 12.28
C LEU A 193 14.13 17.46 13.63
N GLN A 194 14.03 16.69 14.71
CA GLN A 194 14.43 17.12 16.04
C GLN A 194 15.96 17.22 16.17
N GLU A 195 16.70 16.16 15.86
CA GLU A 195 18.14 16.09 16.11
C GLU A 195 18.96 16.87 15.07
N SER A 196 18.62 16.74 13.78
CA SER A 196 19.44 17.35 12.72
C SER A 196 18.97 18.74 12.31
N LYS A 197 17.71 19.09 12.56
CA LYS A 197 17.13 20.37 12.17
C LYS A 197 16.81 21.28 13.36
N GLY A 198 16.87 20.76 14.60
CA GLY A 198 16.60 21.50 15.83
C GLY A 198 15.13 21.82 16.08
N TYR A 199 14.18 21.07 15.47
CA TYR A 199 12.76 21.31 15.68
C TYR A 199 12.30 20.76 17.03
N THR A 200 11.37 21.47 17.65
CA THR A 200 10.61 20.91 18.78
C THR A 200 9.74 19.75 18.28
N LEU A 201 9.30 18.89 19.19
CA LEU A 201 8.40 17.77 18.84
C LEU A 201 7.11 18.24 18.14
N ILE A 202 6.57 19.39 18.58
CA ILE A 202 5.34 19.96 18.01
C ILE A 202 5.59 20.48 16.58
N GLU A 203 6.69 21.16 16.36
CA GLU A 203 7.08 21.65 15.03
C GLU A 203 7.33 20.48 14.07
N ALA A 204 8.12 19.49 14.50
CA ALA A 204 8.39 18.28 13.71
C ALA A 204 7.10 17.54 13.36
N GLY A 205 6.19 17.37 14.32
CA GLY A 205 4.88 16.76 14.10
C GLY A 205 4.00 17.55 13.12
N SER A 206 4.05 18.88 13.19
CA SER A 206 3.28 19.78 12.31
C SER A 206 3.79 19.70 10.86
N VAL A 207 5.11 19.70 10.67
CA VAL A 207 5.75 19.53 9.37
C VAL A 207 5.45 18.14 8.78
N MET A 208 5.50 17.10 9.61
CA MET A 208 5.14 15.73 9.23
C MET A 208 3.69 15.56 8.77
N ALA A 209 2.77 16.38 9.26
CA ALA A 209 1.36 16.31 8.87
C ALA A 209 1.13 16.60 7.37
N ALA A 210 2.04 17.32 6.72
CA ALA A 210 1.98 17.56 5.27
C ALA A 210 2.03 16.26 4.47
N TYR A 211 2.79 15.27 4.93
CA TYR A 211 2.96 13.97 4.26
C TYR A 211 1.62 13.22 4.04
N PRO A 212 0.86 12.82 5.07
CA PRO A 212 -0.38 12.08 4.87
C PRO A 212 -1.48 12.93 4.23
N LEU A 213 -1.57 14.24 4.53
CA LEU A 213 -2.59 15.12 3.97
C LEU A 213 -2.45 15.24 2.45
N VAL A 214 -1.25 15.54 1.95
CA VAL A 214 -1.00 15.66 0.51
C VAL A 214 -0.98 14.27 -0.15
N GLY A 215 -0.66 13.22 0.60
CA GLY A 215 -0.73 11.82 0.15
C GLY A 215 -2.14 11.39 -0.28
N ILE A 216 -3.19 11.93 0.33
CA ILE A 216 -4.58 11.72 -0.12
C ILE A 216 -4.77 12.21 -1.56
N ALA A 217 -4.30 13.44 -1.84
CA ALA A 217 -4.38 14.02 -3.18
C ALA A 217 -3.56 13.19 -4.19
N GLY A 218 -2.36 12.71 -3.79
CA GLY A 218 -1.54 11.82 -4.58
C GLY A 218 -2.26 10.52 -4.94
N ALA A 219 -2.88 9.86 -3.98
CA ALA A 219 -3.61 8.62 -4.20
C ALA A 219 -4.81 8.80 -5.15
N ILE A 220 -5.62 9.83 -4.94
CA ILE A 220 -6.82 10.10 -5.78
C ILE A 220 -6.40 10.49 -7.20
N SER A 221 -5.46 11.44 -7.32
CA SER A 221 -5.01 11.93 -8.62
C SER A 221 -4.33 10.86 -9.46
N SER A 222 -3.55 9.97 -8.84
CA SER A 222 -2.79 8.95 -9.58
C SER A 222 -3.68 8.01 -10.38
N GLY A 223 -4.75 7.50 -9.77
CA GLY A 223 -5.71 6.64 -10.45
C GLY A 223 -6.43 7.37 -11.58
N TYR A 224 -6.93 8.58 -11.32
CA TYR A 224 -7.59 9.41 -12.32
C TYR A 224 -6.65 9.77 -13.49
N VAL A 225 -5.44 10.23 -13.20
CA VAL A 225 -4.43 10.58 -14.21
C VAL A 225 -4.10 9.37 -15.08
N SER A 226 -3.91 8.20 -14.48
CA SER A 226 -3.64 6.97 -15.22
C SER A 226 -4.79 6.59 -16.16
N ASP A 227 -6.04 6.66 -15.71
CA ASP A 227 -7.19 6.27 -16.52
C ASP A 227 -7.48 7.30 -17.63
N ARG A 228 -7.40 8.60 -17.32
CA ARG A 228 -7.79 9.68 -18.24
C ARG A 228 -6.73 10.04 -19.26
N PHE A 229 -5.47 10.16 -18.83
CA PHE A 229 -4.38 10.69 -19.68
C PHE A 229 -3.48 9.59 -20.25
N PHE A 230 -3.36 8.45 -19.57
CA PHE A 230 -2.47 7.36 -19.98
C PHE A 230 -3.21 6.12 -20.46
N LYS A 231 -4.52 6.22 -20.74
CA LYS A 231 -5.36 5.10 -21.24
C LYS A 231 -5.18 3.81 -20.43
N SER A 232 -5.19 3.97 -19.11
CA SER A 232 -4.94 2.90 -18.12
C SER A 232 -3.55 2.26 -18.20
N ASN A 233 -2.56 2.91 -18.81
CA ASN A 233 -1.17 2.52 -18.66
C ASN A 233 -0.69 2.92 -17.26
N ARG A 234 -0.37 1.94 -16.41
CA ARG A 234 -0.02 2.16 -15.01
C ARG A 234 1.46 2.51 -14.79
N ILE A 235 2.32 2.16 -15.76
CA ILE A 235 3.78 2.23 -15.58
C ILE A 235 4.27 3.68 -15.60
N VAL A 236 3.86 4.47 -16.60
CA VAL A 236 4.33 5.86 -16.72
C VAL A 236 3.91 6.71 -15.52
N PRO A 237 2.63 6.71 -15.09
CA PRO A 237 2.23 7.38 -13.86
C PRO A 237 3.00 6.88 -12.64
N ALA A 238 3.24 5.56 -12.49
CA ALA A 238 4.01 5.02 -11.37
C ALA A 238 5.42 5.62 -11.29
N LEU A 239 6.09 5.81 -12.44
CA LEU A 239 7.40 6.46 -12.50
C LEU A 239 7.34 7.94 -12.14
N ILE A 240 6.29 8.66 -12.57
CA ILE A 240 6.11 10.09 -12.24
C ILE A 240 5.93 10.24 -10.72
N TYR A 241 5.04 9.48 -10.11
CA TYR A 241 4.81 9.54 -8.66
C TYR A 241 6.02 9.04 -7.86
N GLY A 242 6.74 8.02 -8.37
CA GLY A 242 8.01 7.57 -7.80
C GLY A 242 9.10 8.65 -7.84
N ALA A 243 9.15 9.45 -8.91
CA ALA A 243 10.07 10.58 -9.00
C ALA A 243 9.75 11.67 -7.97
N PHE A 244 8.48 12.02 -7.76
CA PHE A 244 8.05 12.93 -6.69
C PHE A 244 8.43 12.40 -5.30
N GLN A 245 8.21 11.11 -5.04
CA GLN A 245 8.60 10.46 -3.80
C GLN A 245 10.11 10.58 -3.55
N THR A 246 10.94 10.24 -4.55
CA THR A 246 12.41 10.29 -4.43
C THR A 246 12.90 11.71 -4.28
N ALA A 247 12.36 12.66 -5.06
CA ALA A 247 12.71 14.07 -4.97
C ALA A 247 12.32 14.65 -3.59
N GLY A 248 11.18 14.25 -3.02
CA GLY A 248 10.77 14.68 -1.68
C GLY A 248 11.75 14.25 -0.58
N ILE A 249 12.20 12.97 -0.60
CA ILE A 249 13.21 12.50 0.37
C ILE A 249 14.54 13.23 0.18
N ALA A 250 14.99 13.41 -1.07
CA ALA A 250 16.23 14.11 -1.38
C ALA A 250 16.14 15.58 -0.93
N LEU A 251 15.04 16.26 -1.21
CA LEU A 251 14.82 17.64 -0.78
C LEU A 251 14.86 17.76 0.76
N LEU A 252 14.21 16.85 1.48
CA LEU A 252 14.23 16.82 2.95
C LEU A 252 15.66 16.70 3.49
N TRP A 253 16.48 15.85 2.87
CA TRP A 253 17.88 15.66 3.25
C TRP A 253 18.74 16.88 2.98
N PHE A 254 18.65 17.47 1.78
CA PHE A 254 19.50 18.59 1.37
C PHE A 254 19.02 19.96 1.89
N THR A 255 17.84 20.07 2.46
CA THR A 255 17.35 21.32 3.05
C THR A 255 18.15 21.67 4.31
N PRO A 256 18.74 22.89 4.42
CA PRO A 256 19.43 23.32 5.63
C PRO A 256 18.49 23.47 6.83
N PRO A 257 18.99 23.37 8.09
CA PRO A 257 18.21 23.69 9.28
C PRO A 257 17.57 25.08 9.22
N GLY A 258 16.41 25.24 9.87
CA GLY A 258 15.68 26.52 9.93
C GLY A 258 14.77 26.83 8.72
N GLN A 259 14.71 25.96 7.72
CA GLN A 259 13.89 26.13 6.51
C GLN A 259 12.57 25.36 6.61
N VAL A 260 11.72 25.70 7.58
CA VAL A 260 10.46 24.98 7.88
C VAL A 260 9.56 24.81 6.64
N TRP A 261 9.45 25.84 5.80
CA TRP A 261 8.62 25.78 4.60
C TRP A 261 9.19 24.79 3.54
N MET A 262 10.51 24.67 3.42
CA MET A 262 11.14 23.71 2.51
C MET A 262 10.98 22.27 3.01
N ASP A 263 11.14 22.03 4.31
CA ASP A 263 10.90 20.71 4.92
C ASP A 263 9.43 20.30 4.78
N THR A 264 8.49 21.26 4.95
CA THR A 264 7.06 21.03 4.71
C THR A 264 6.79 20.70 3.23
N LEU A 265 7.40 21.44 2.30
CA LEU A 265 7.30 21.17 0.86
C LEU A 265 7.90 19.79 0.50
N ALA A 266 9.04 19.45 1.07
CA ALA A 266 9.69 18.16 0.86
C ALA A 266 8.79 16.98 1.29
N LEU A 267 8.18 17.09 2.47
CA LEU A 267 7.24 16.09 2.98
C LEU A 267 5.91 16.09 2.22
N ALA A 268 5.42 17.23 1.77
CA ALA A 268 4.26 17.31 0.88
C ALA A 268 4.54 16.62 -0.47
N LEU A 269 5.70 16.87 -1.07
CA LEU A 269 6.12 16.27 -2.33
C LEU A 269 6.31 14.75 -2.18
N PHE A 270 6.95 14.32 -1.10
CA PHE A 270 7.07 12.92 -0.73
C PHE A 270 5.68 12.29 -0.55
N GLY A 271 4.77 12.95 0.19
CA GLY A 271 3.41 12.50 0.42
C GLY A 271 2.61 12.32 -0.86
N PHE A 272 2.67 13.30 -1.75
CA PHE A 272 2.05 13.22 -3.07
C PHE A 272 2.58 12.02 -3.87
N GLY A 273 3.91 11.88 -3.92
CA GLY A 273 4.58 10.80 -4.64
C GLY A 273 4.23 9.42 -4.08
N ILE A 274 4.34 9.23 -2.75
CA ILE A 274 4.07 7.93 -2.12
C ILE A 274 2.58 7.55 -2.19
N GLY A 275 1.67 8.54 -2.04
CA GLY A 275 0.24 8.31 -2.19
C GLY A 275 -0.09 7.71 -3.55
N GLY A 276 0.46 8.27 -4.63
CA GLY A 276 0.29 7.71 -5.98
C GLY A 276 1.05 6.40 -6.20
N SER A 277 2.28 6.29 -5.72
CA SER A 277 3.09 5.07 -5.86
C SER A 277 2.43 3.85 -5.23
N ILE A 278 1.77 4.00 -4.07
CA ILE A 278 1.02 2.93 -3.41
C ILE A 278 -0.11 2.40 -4.30
N VAL A 279 -0.82 3.27 -5.00
CA VAL A 279 -1.90 2.85 -5.91
C VAL A 279 -1.37 1.85 -6.95
N PHE A 280 -0.22 2.13 -7.53
CA PHE A 280 0.35 1.32 -8.60
C PHE A 280 1.13 0.11 -8.08
N LEU A 281 2.10 0.35 -7.18
CA LEU A 281 3.08 -0.65 -6.77
C LEU A 281 2.56 -1.59 -5.68
N ALA A 282 1.61 -1.16 -4.86
CA ALA A 282 1.00 -2.06 -3.88
C ALA A 282 -0.05 -3.00 -4.48
N GLY A 283 -0.13 -3.12 -5.81
CA GLY A 283 -0.84 -4.19 -6.46
C GLY A 283 -1.49 -3.88 -7.81
N LEU A 284 -1.88 -2.64 -8.13
CA LEU A 284 -2.67 -2.36 -9.34
C LEU A 284 -1.97 -2.80 -10.63
N ILE A 285 -0.66 -2.50 -10.77
CA ILE A 285 0.12 -2.93 -11.94
C ILE A 285 0.11 -4.45 -12.09
N ALA A 286 0.41 -5.18 -11.01
CA ALA A 286 0.51 -6.63 -11.04
C ALA A 286 -0.85 -7.29 -11.25
N VAL A 287 -1.92 -6.74 -10.67
CA VAL A 287 -3.29 -7.28 -10.84
C VAL A 287 -3.81 -7.04 -12.26
N ASP A 288 -3.52 -5.87 -12.87
CA ASP A 288 -3.92 -5.59 -14.27
C ASP A 288 -3.17 -6.48 -15.30
N MET A 289 -2.05 -7.11 -14.89
CA MET A 289 -1.27 -8.02 -15.75
C MET A 289 -1.64 -9.50 -15.59
N MET A 290 -2.47 -9.84 -14.60
CA MET A 290 -2.80 -11.21 -14.23
C MET A 290 -4.31 -11.46 -14.35
N PRO A 291 -4.74 -12.74 -14.40
CA PRO A 291 -6.16 -13.07 -14.42
C PRO A 291 -6.90 -12.46 -13.23
N ILE A 292 -8.05 -11.82 -13.51
CA ILE A 292 -8.87 -11.15 -12.49
C ILE A 292 -9.27 -12.11 -11.36
N ARG A 293 -9.52 -13.39 -11.69
CA ARG A 293 -9.89 -14.43 -10.73
C ARG A 293 -8.77 -14.81 -9.74
N ALA A 294 -7.52 -14.38 -10.00
CA ALA A 294 -6.37 -14.57 -9.12
C ALA A 294 -5.83 -13.23 -8.53
N ALA A 295 -6.62 -12.17 -8.58
CA ALA A 295 -6.25 -10.84 -8.08
C ALA A 295 -5.87 -10.85 -6.59
N GLY A 296 -6.50 -11.70 -5.79
CA GLY A 296 -6.19 -11.88 -4.38
C GLY A 296 -4.81 -12.49 -4.16
N ALA A 297 -4.44 -13.51 -4.94
CA ALA A 297 -3.10 -14.12 -4.87
C ALA A 297 -2.01 -13.10 -5.24
N VAL A 298 -2.21 -12.34 -6.32
CA VAL A 298 -1.30 -11.24 -6.72
C VAL A 298 -1.12 -10.25 -5.58
N LYS A 299 -2.24 -9.76 -5.02
CA LYS A 299 -2.21 -8.79 -3.92
C LYS A 299 -1.55 -9.36 -2.66
N GLY A 300 -1.73 -10.66 -2.43
CA GLY A 300 -1.10 -11.38 -1.32
C GLY A 300 0.43 -11.42 -1.43
N ILE A 301 0.95 -11.72 -2.61
CA ILE A 301 2.40 -11.75 -2.90
C ILE A 301 2.98 -10.33 -2.76
N ILE A 302 2.39 -9.34 -3.43
CA ILE A 302 2.86 -7.95 -3.36
C ILE A 302 2.83 -7.46 -1.91
N GLY A 303 1.77 -7.76 -1.15
CA GLY A 303 1.65 -7.40 0.25
C GLY A 303 2.71 -8.04 1.15
N LEU A 304 3.10 -9.30 0.88
CA LEU A 304 4.21 -9.97 1.57
C LEU A 304 5.51 -9.18 1.39
N PHE A 305 5.88 -8.90 0.14
CA PHE A 305 7.09 -8.14 -0.18
C PHE A 305 7.08 -6.74 0.43
N SER A 306 5.96 -6.03 0.34
CA SER A 306 5.80 -4.69 0.92
C SER A 306 6.12 -4.67 2.41
N TYR A 307 5.56 -5.59 3.18
CA TYR A 307 5.79 -5.64 4.62
C TYR A 307 7.15 -6.23 5.01
N MET A 308 7.75 -7.08 4.17
CA MET A 308 9.16 -7.46 4.33
C MET A 308 10.06 -6.24 4.15
N GLY A 309 9.83 -5.42 3.13
CA GLY A 309 10.54 -4.16 2.93
C GLY A 309 10.41 -3.21 4.12
N ALA A 310 9.20 -3.05 4.67
CA ALA A 310 8.96 -2.25 5.87
C ALA A 310 9.74 -2.78 7.09
N ALA A 311 9.73 -4.09 7.34
CA ALA A 311 10.46 -4.68 8.46
C ALA A 311 11.98 -4.54 8.29
N THR A 312 12.50 -4.83 7.10
CA THR A 312 13.92 -4.69 6.76
C THR A 312 14.39 -3.25 6.93
N GLN A 313 13.56 -2.29 6.54
CA GLN A 313 13.84 -0.86 6.68
C GLN A 313 14.07 -0.48 8.14
N TYR A 314 13.17 -0.85 9.07
CA TYR A 314 13.33 -0.51 10.48
C TYR A 314 14.63 -1.10 11.05
N TRP A 315 14.95 -2.32 10.69
CA TRP A 315 16.16 -2.99 11.15
C TRP A 315 17.43 -2.34 10.58
N ILE A 316 17.51 -2.16 9.26
CA ILE A 316 18.69 -1.56 8.61
C ILE A 316 18.86 -0.10 9.02
N SER A 317 17.80 0.71 9.00
CA SER A 317 17.88 2.12 9.40
C SER A 317 18.27 2.26 10.86
N GLY A 318 17.75 1.41 11.76
CA GLY A 318 18.16 1.38 13.15
C GLY A 318 19.66 1.15 13.32
N ILE A 319 20.23 0.17 12.61
CA ILE A 319 21.68 -0.09 12.62
C ILE A 319 22.47 1.09 12.05
N LEU A 320 22.04 1.64 10.91
CA LEU A 320 22.74 2.75 10.25
C LEU A 320 22.79 4.01 11.13
N ILE A 321 21.67 4.32 11.79
CA ILE A 321 21.55 5.48 12.67
C ILE A 321 22.33 5.23 13.98
N ASP A 322 22.18 4.04 14.58
CA ASP A 322 22.85 3.70 15.83
C ASP A 322 24.40 3.68 15.70
N ASN A 323 24.92 3.24 14.57
CA ASN A 323 26.36 3.21 14.31
C ASN A 323 26.98 4.59 14.04
N THR A 324 26.16 5.63 13.88
CA THR A 324 26.60 7.02 13.60
C THR A 324 26.40 7.95 14.79
N LYS A 325 26.29 7.41 16.00
CA LYS A 325 26.16 8.17 17.24
C LYS A 325 27.37 9.06 17.50
N PHE A 326 27.12 10.30 17.88
CA PHE A 326 28.12 11.21 18.43
C PHE A 326 27.50 12.03 19.57
N VAL A 327 28.33 12.65 20.39
CA VAL A 327 27.88 13.44 21.54
C VAL A 327 28.20 14.91 21.29
N VAL A 328 27.19 15.77 21.38
CA VAL A 328 27.31 17.23 21.29
C VAL A 328 26.69 17.81 22.56
N ASP A 329 27.44 18.62 23.29
CA ASP A 329 26.99 19.28 24.54
C ASP A 329 26.40 18.32 25.60
N GLY A 330 26.87 17.07 25.63
CA GLY A 330 26.40 16.04 26.57
C GLY A 330 25.13 15.30 26.11
N GLU A 331 24.54 15.67 24.98
CA GLU A 331 23.41 14.96 24.38
C GLU A 331 23.87 14.04 23.24
N THR A 332 23.22 12.87 23.12
CA THR A 332 23.48 11.93 22.02
C THR A 332 22.73 12.40 20.77
N SER A 333 23.46 12.53 19.66
CA SER A 333 22.92 12.84 18.36
C SER A 333 23.38 11.82 17.33
N HIS A 334 22.76 11.79 16.16
CA HIS A 334 23.04 10.81 15.12
C HIS A 334 23.26 11.49 13.76
N ASP A 335 24.17 10.91 12.93
CA ASP A 335 24.28 11.27 11.53
C ASP A 335 23.31 10.41 10.70
N PHE A 336 22.31 11.03 10.10
CA PHE A 336 21.33 10.38 9.25
C PHE A 336 21.79 10.17 7.81
N GLY A 337 22.98 10.59 7.42
CA GLY A 337 23.50 10.49 6.05
C GLY A 337 23.43 9.09 5.44
N PRO A 338 23.98 8.05 6.12
CA PRO A 338 23.88 6.68 5.64
C PRO A 338 22.43 6.19 5.50
N ALA A 339 21.54 6.57 6.41
CA ALA A 339 20.14 6.21 6.39
C ALA A 339 19.40 6.86 5.20
N PHE A 340 19.58 8.17 4.97
CA PHE A 340 19.02 8.87 3.81
C PHE A 340 19.53 8.32 2.49
N THR A 341 20.83 7.98 2.40
CA THR A 341 21.41 7.33 1.23
C THR A 341 20.69 6.00 0.94
N PHE A 342 20.46 5.17 1.95
CA PHE A 342 19.74 3.93 1.82
C PHE A 342 18.27 4.15 1.36
N TRP A 343 17.58 5.13 1.92
CA TRP A 343 16.18 5.43 1.59
C TRP A 343 16.01 5.95 0.16
N ILE A 344 16.89 6.88 -0.26
CA ILE A 344 16.90 7.43 -1.63
C ILE A 344 17.25 6.33 -2.64
N ALA A 345 18.29 5.52 -2.35
CA ALA A 345 18.68 4.41 -3.20
C ALA A 345 17.55 3.36 -3.35
N ALA A 346 16.88 3.02 -2.27
CA ALA A 346 15.73 2.11 -2.32
C ALA A 346 14.59 2.69 -3.16
N SER A 347 14.26 3.99 -3.00
CA SER A 347 13.24 4.65 -3.80
C SER A 347 13.59 4.67 -5.29
N ALA A 348 14.83 5.01 -5.64
CA ALA A 348 15.32 5.01 -7.03
C ALA A 348 15.35 3.58 -7.62
N ALA A 349 15.81 2.59 -6.86
CA ALA A 349 15.84 1.19 -7.29
C ALA A 349 14.42 0.64 -7.53
N SER A 350 13.43 1.05 -6.72
CA SER A 350 12.02 0.72 -6.96
C SER A 350 11.56 1.17 -8.36
N MET A 351 11.89 2.41 -8.75
CA MET A 351 11.58 2.92 -10.10
C MET A 351 12.36 2.19 -11.19
N GLY A 352 13.64 1.86 -10.93
CA GLY A 352 14.47 1.07 -11.85
C GLY A 352 13.84 -0.28 -12.18
N LEU A 353 13.28 -0.98 -11.19
CA LEU A 353 12.58 -2.25 -11.41
C LEU A 353 11.29 -2.07 -12.25
N ILE A 354 10.57 -0.97 -12.08
CA ILE A 354 9.40 -0.67 -12.91
C ILE A 354 9.79 -0.35 -14.35
N LEU A 355 10.92 0.31 -14.57
CA LEU A 355 11.48 0.49 -15.93
C LEU A 355 11.81 -0.86 -16.58
N VAL A 356 12.38 -1.81 -15.84
CA VAL A 356 12.60 -3.18 -16.36
C VAL A 356 11.28 -3.83 -16.78
N VAL A 357 10.23 -3.76 -15.97
CA VAL A 357 8.89 -4.26 -16.33
C VAL A 357 8.37 -3.60 -17.61
N TRP A 358 8.59 -2.31 -17.76
CA TRP A 358 8.18 -1.58 -18.97
C TRP A 358 8.92 -2.02 -20.23
N MET A 359 10.23 -2.19 -20.15
CA MET A 359 11.06 -2.63 -21.27
C MET A 359 10.70 -4.06 -21.73
N THR A 360 10.53 -4.99 -20.77
CA THR A 360 10.16 -6.37 -21.08
C THR A 360 8.76 -6.47 -21.71
N GLY A 361 7.80 -5.68 -21.22
CA GLY A 361 6.46 -5.62 -21.80
C GLY A 361 6.41 -5.02 -23.21
N ARG A 362 7.33 -4.13 -23.57
CA ARG A 362 7.48 -3.59 -24.92
C ARG A 362 8.12 -4.59 -25.89
N SER A 363 9.17 -5.27 -25.45
CA SER A 363 9.86 -6.28 -26.27
C SER A 363 8.93 -7.44 -26.65
N GLY A 364 8.10 -7.90 -25.71
CA GLY A 364 7.10 -8.95 -26.00
C GLY A 364 6.05 -8.54 -27.01
N ARG A 365 5.57 -7.29 -26.98
CA ARG A 365 4.61 -6.77 -27.97
C ARG A 365 5.24 -6.52 -29.36
N ALA A 366 6.50 -6.11 -29.38
CA ALA A 366 7.24 -5.93 -30.64
C ALA A 366 7.49 -7.29 -31.32
N ALA A 367 7.88 -8.32 -30.56
CA ALA A 367 8.07 -9.68 -31.07
C ALA A 367 6.76 -10.31 -31.58
N ALA A 368 5.64 -10.11 -30.85
CA ALA A 368 4.33 -10.58 -31.27
C ALA A 368 3.88 -9.92 -32.60
N LYS A 369 4.06 -8.61 -32.76
CA LYS A 369 3.77 -7.90 -33.99
C LYS A 369 4.66 -8.33 -35.17
N ALA A 370 5.94 -8.60 -34.92
CA ALA A 370 6.85 -9.09 -35.95
C ALA A 370 6.43 -10.50 -36.45
N GLY A 371 6.05 -11.39 -35.52
CA GLY A 371 5.56 -12.73 -35.88
C GLY A 371 4.22 -12.72 -36.62
N GLU A 372 3.32 -11.76 -36.34
CA GLU A 372 2.08 -11.59 -37.11
C GLU A 372 2.34 -11.08 -38.54
N VAL A 373 3.37 -10.27 -38.74
CA VAL A 373 3.75 -9.76 -40.09
C VAL A 373 4.42 -10.88 -40.90
N GLU A 374 5.18 -11.77 -40.30
CA GLU A 374 5.78 -12.93 -41.01
C GLU A 374 4.74 -14.00 -41.40
N LEU A 375 3.69 -14.17 -40.61
CA LEU A 375 2.60 -15.12 -40.92
C LEU A 375 1.55 -14.56 -41.86
N GLY A 376 1.53 -13.27 -42.14
CA GLY A 376 0.57 -12.58 -43.00
C GLY A 376 1.08 -12.20 -44.39
N SER A 377 2.31 -12.61 -44.80
CA SER A 377 2.80 -12.43 -46.16
C SER A 377 2.41 -13.66 -47.02
N PRO A 378 1.60 -13.47 -48.10
CA PRO A 378 1.14 -14.55 -48.99
C PRO A 378 2.28 -15.18 -49.77
#